data_875026b3f1bd320b35b641eea4905f2d
#
_entry.id   875026b3f1bd320b35b641eea4905f2d
#
_cell.length_a   1.000
_cell.length_b   1.000
_cell.length_c   1.000
_cell.angle_alpha   90.00
_cell.angle_beta   90.00
_cell.angle_gamma   90.00
#
_symmetry.space_group_name_H-M   'P 1'
#
loop_
_entity.id
_entity.type
_entity.pdbx_description
1 polymer ?
#
loop_
_entity_poly.entity_id
_entity_poly.type
_entity_poly.pdbx_seq_one_letter_code
_entity_poly.pdbx_strand_id
1 'polypeptide(L)'
;MTTTVIGRIRLVGLLCSLNFAVSMYAIMPSYTMPTSIVDSLLNVYDTEIESAYSYIDERRNYIDSLKSTIDMTLPQSQITIGKLYIPYQCDSALFYLSQATHATEEIRAKESTLYLIYLLASIGYYNEGFILSNTLQPLPPELLSQYYETLAHLHGEAFVYGKMEELKQFHQRQAAAYKDSLFIALQQKELAPTYISRYGWKENEWLELKKMQLIHAREQQDYEQAISISNEVLEYVAPNTHTYAIFAYETTCIYNDMQESIEYLVWLLRSS
;
A
#
# COMPACT_ATOMS: atom_id res chain seq x y z
N MET A 1 -5.16 -21.74 5.79
CA MET A 1 -3.96 -21.37 4.97
C MET A 1 -4.04 -19.90 4.66
N THR A 2 -3.71 -19.04 5.61
CA THR A 2 -3.79 -17.58 5.49
C THR A 2 -2.38 -17.02 5.60
N THR A 3 -1.64 -17.07 4.50
CA THR A 3 -0.44 -16.23 4.33
C THR A 3 -0.95 -14.81 4.10
N THR A 4 -0.94 -14.04 5.17
CA THR A 4 -1.37 -12.64 5.18
C THR A 4 -0.59 -11.81 4.17
N VAL A 5 -1.27 -10.89 3.49
CA VAL A 5 -0.71 -9.96 2.50
C VAL A 5 0.50 -9.19 3.07
N ILE A 6 0.50 -8.87 4.36
CA ILE A 6 1.63 -8.22 5.07
C ILE A 6 2.87 -9.12 5.13
N GLY A 7 2.70 -10.43 5.38
CA GLY A 7 3.80 -11.39 5.31
C GLY A 7 4.38 -11.49 3.90
N ARG A 8 3.56 -11.28 2.85
CA ARG A 8 4.04 -11.26 1.46
C ARG A 8 4.82 -9.99 1.12
N ILE A 9 4.41 -8.83 1.61
CA ILE A 9 5.10 -7.55 1.30
C ILE A 9 6.44 -7.46 2.02
N ARG A 10 6.50 -7.82 3.30
CA ARG A 10 7.78 -7.92 4.03
C ARG A 10 8.65 -9.07 3.51
N LEU A 11 8.05 -10.21 3.16
CA LEU A 11 8.74 -11.32 2.54
C LEU A 11 9.30 -10.93 1.15
N VAL A 12 8.58 -10.14 0.37
CA VAL A 12 9.06 -9.63 -0.94
C VAL A 12 10.19 -8.64 -0.74
N GLY A 13 10.12 -7.71 0.21
CA GLY A 13 11.22 -6.79 0.54
C GLY A 13 12.46 -7.56 1.02
N LEU A 14 12.28 -8.53 1.91
CA LEU A 14 13.36 -9.41 2.39
C LEU A 14 13.89 -10.35 1.30
N LEU A 15 13.02 -10.89 0.45
CA LEU A 15 13.42 -11.71 -0.70
C LEU A 15 14.12 -10.89 -1.78
N CYS A 16 13.76 -9.61 -1.96
CA CYS A 16 14.50 -8.71 -2.85
C CYS A 16 15.89 -8.39 -2.29
N SER A 17 16.02 -8.12 -0.99
CA SER A 17 17.33 -7.91 -0.34
C SER A 17 18.16 -9.20 -0.29
N LEU A 18 17.53 -10.35 -0.06
CA LEU A 18 18.19 -11.66 -0.11
C LEU A 18 18.61 -12.04 -1.54
N ASN A 19 17.75 -11.82 -2.54
CA ASN A 19 18.09 -12.05 -3.95
C ASN A 19 19.19 -11.11 -4.43
N PHE A 20 19.21 -9.87 -3.95
CA PHE A 20 20.32 -8.95 -4.26
C PHE A 20 21.62 -9.40 -3.61
N ALA A 21 21.59 -9.80 -2.34
CA ALA A 21 22.74 -10.39 -1.65
C ALA A 21 23.21 -11.68 -2.35
N VAL A 22 22.29 -12.57 -2.76
CA VAL A 22 22.58 -13.80 -3.50
C VAL A 22 23.08 -13.49 -4.91
N SER A 23 22.56 -12.47 -5.59
CA SER A 23 23.02 -12.06 -6.93
C SER A 23 24.43 -11.44 -6.88
N MET A 24 24.75 -10.66 -5.85
CA MET A 24 26.11 -10.17 -5.60
C MET A 24 27.08 -11.34 -5.32
N TYR A 25 26.59 -12.41 -4.66
CA TYR A 25 27.37 -13.63 -4.42
C TYR A 25 27.58 -14.48 -5.67
N ALA A 26 26.61 -14.56 -6.58
CA ALA A 26 26.73 -15.29 -7.84
C ALA A 26 27.80 -14.69 -8.78
N ILE A 27 28.17 -13.44 -8.56
CA ILE A 27 29.22 -12.73 -9.32
C ILE A 27 30.63 -12.97 -8.70
N MET A 28 30.70 -13.48 -7.45
CA MET A 28 31.96 -13.80 -6.76
C MET A 28 32.06 -15.30 -6.43
N PRO A 29 32.56 -16.14 -7.32
CA PRO A 29 32.50 -17.62 -7.21
C PRO A 29 33.34 -18.27 -6.10
N SER A 30 33.98 -17.55 -5.21
CA SER A 30 34.91 -18.10 -4.20
C SER A 30 34.74 -17.59 -2.76
N TYR A 31 33.67 -16.87 -2.44
CA TYR A 31 33.45 -16.39 -1.09
C TYR A 31 32.33 -17.19 -0.41
N THR A 32 32.68 -18.06 0.54
CA THR A 32 31.71 -18.60 1.49
C THR A 32 31.40 -17.53 2.53
N MET A 33 30.11 -17.17 2.65
CA MET A 33 29.66 -16.23 3.70
C MET A 33 30.11 -16.75 5.06
N PRO A 34 30.79 -15.95 5.90
CA PRO A 34 31.10 -16.38 7.26
C PRO A 34 29.81 -16.78 7.99
N THR A 35 29.83 -17.92 8.68
CA THR A 35 28.67 -18.43 9.45
C THR A 35 28.10 -17.37 10.39
N SER A 36 28.96 -16.52 10.96
CA SER A 36 28.56 -15.41 11.84
C SER A 36 27.68 -14.36 11.15
N ILE A 37 27.84 -14.13 9.84
CA ILE A 37 26.97 -13.21 9.10
C ILE A 37 25.63 -13.87 8.81
N VAL A 38 25.62 -15.16 8.46
CA VAL A 38 24.40 -15.93 8.26
C VAL A 38 23.58 -15.99 9.57
N ASP A 39 24.24 -16.30 10.69
CA ASP A 39 23.61 -16.34 12.01
C ASP A 39 23.05 -14.96 12.43
N SER A 40 23.78 -13.88 12.12
CA SER A 40 23.30 -12.52 12.37
C SER A 40 22.07 -12.19 11.53
N LEU A 41 22.04 -12.54 10.25
CA LEU A 41 20.89 -12.33 9.36
C LEU A 41 19.67 -13.17 9.80
N LEU A 42 19.88 -14.41 10.23
CA LEU A 42 18.81 -15.25 10.77
C LEU A 42 18.21 -14.67 12.06
N ASN A 43 19.06 -14.16 12.98
CA ASN A 43 18.59 -13.51 14.18
C ASN A 43 17.77 -12.24 13.89
N VAL A 44 18.19 -11.43 12.91
CA VAL A 44 17.40 -10.27 12.44
C VAL A 44 16.07 -10.74 11.88
N TYR A 45 16.07 -11.79 11.05
CA TYR A 45 14.86 -12.36 10.47
C TYR A 45 13.88 -12.86 11.54
N ASP A 46 14.35 -13.60 12.53
CA ASP A 46 13.51 -14.09 13.64
C ASP A 46 12.93 -12.92 14.46
N THR A 47 13.73 -11.89 14.74
CA THR A 47 13.28 -10.67 15.43
C THR A 47 12.20 -9.93 14.63
N GLU A 48 12.33 -9.83 13.31
CA GLU A 48 11.33 -9.20 12.44
C GLU A 48 10.03 -10.01 12.36
N ILE A 49 10.12 -11.35 12.37
CA ILE A 49 8.94 -12.21 12.44
C ILE A 49 8.19 -11.99 13.76
N GLU A 50 8.89 -11.99 14.90
CA GLU A 50 8.28 -11.73 16.21
C GLU A 50 7.65 -10.34 16.28
N SER A 51 8.32 -9.33 15.75
CA SER A 51 7.80 -7.96 15.63
C SER A 51 6.55 -7.91 14.77
N ALA A 52 6.49 -8.67 13.67
CA ALA A 52 5.31 -8.73 12.81
C ALA A 52 4.11 -9.37 13.50
N TYR A 53 4.31 -10.44 14.28
CA TYR A 53 3.24 -11.04 15.09
C TYR A 53 2.75 -10.09 16.18
N SER A 54 3.65 -9.44 16.90
CA SER A 54 3.31 -8.42 17.90
C SER A 54 2.48 -7.30 17.28
N TYR A 55 2.87 -6.80 16.11
CA TYR A 55 2.12 -5.78 15.39
C TYR A 55 0.70 -6.22 15.02
N ILE A 56 0.52 -7.48 14.59
CA ILE A 56 -0.81 -8.03 14.27
C ILE A 56 -1.69 -8.07 15.52
N ASP A 57 -1.16 -8.51 16.66
CA ASP A 57 -1.89 -8.59 17.91
C ASP A 57 -2.22 -7.20 18.47
N GLU A 58 -1.29 -6.27 18.43
CA GLU A 58 -1.53 -4.86 18.80
C GLU A 58 -2.62 -4.23 17.92
N ARG A 59 -2.58 -4.49 16.61
CA ARG A 59 -3.58 -4.00 15.68
C ARG A 59 -4.97 -4.59 15.96
N ARG A 60 -5.04 -5.88 16.26
CA ARG A 60 -6.30 -6.55 16.67
C ARG A 60 -6.87 -5.89 17.92
N ASN A 61 -6.04 -5.71 18.94
CA ASN A 61 -6.46 -5.06 20.20
C ASN A 61 -6.95 -3.62 19.96
N TYR A 62 -6.28 -2.87 19.08
CA TYR A 62 -6.72 -1.54 18.68
C TYR A 62 -8.11 -1.57 18.04
N ILE A 63 -8.35 -2.48 17.09
CA ILE A 63 -9.66 -2.61 16.42
C ILE A 63 -10.74 -3.03 17.40
N ASP A 64 -10.46 -3.96 18.31
CA ASP A 64 -11.43 -4.42 19.29
C ASP A 64 -11.77 -3.30 20.31
N SER A 65 -10.78 -2.52 20.72
CA SER A 65 -10.99 -1.30 21.51
C SER A 65 -11.87 -0.30 20.75
N LEU A 66 -11.57 -0.04 19.48
CA LEU A 66 -12.36 0.89 18.65
C LEU A 66 -13.81 0.42 18.52
N LYS A 67 -14.05 -0.87 18.26
CA LYS A 67 -15.40 -1.45 18.18
C LYS A 67 -16.21 -1.25 19.47
N SER A 68 -15.55 -1.24 20.61
CA SER A 68 -16.23 -1.02 21.90
C SER A 68 -16.66 0.44 22.12
N THR A 69 -16.11 1.37 21.35
CA THR A 69 -16.34 2.82 21.52
C THR A 69 -17.24 3.43 20.45
N ILE A 70 -17.42 2.75 19.30
CA ILE A 70 -18.21 3.25 18.18
C ILE A 70 -19.51 2.45 18.00
N ASP A 71 -20.54 3.09 17.48
CA ASP A 71 -21.81 2.41 17.14
C ASP A 71 -21.65 1.60 15.84
N MET A 72 -21.56 0.28 15.96
CA MET A 72 -21.40 -0.65 14.85
C MET A 72 -22.63 -0.81 13.96
N THR A 73 -23.78 -0.20 14.33
CA THR A 73 -24.96 -0.17 13.46
C THR A 73 -24.86 0.90 12.37
N LEU A 74 -23.97 1.86 12.55
CA LEU A 74 -23.74 2.95 11.59
C LEU A 74 -22.85 2.49 10.42
N PRO A 75 -23.25 2.78 9.16
CA PRO A 75 -22.44 2.45 7.98
C PRO A 75 -21.02 3.00 8.04
N GLN A 76 -20.84 4.23 8.53
CA GLN A 76 -19.53 4.85 8.68
C GLN A 76 -18.61 4.05 9.63
N SER A 77 -19.14 3.52 10.72
CA SER A 77 -18.40 2.67 11.65
C SER A 77 -17.99 1.36 10.98
N GLN A 78 -18.89 0.75 10.23
CA GLN A 78 -18.61 -0.48 9.47
C GLN A 78 -17.53 -0.26 8.40
N ILE A 79 -17.60 0.86 7.65
CA ILE A 79 -16.56 1.24 6.69
C ILE A 79 -15.22 1.42 7.39
N THR A 80 -15.20 2.14 8.51
CA THR A 80 -13.96 2.37 9.27
C THR A 80 -13.31 1.07 9.73
N ILE A 81 -14.10 0.17 10.32
CA ILE A 81 -13.62 -1.13 10.78
C ILE A 81 -13.21 -2.03 9.59
N GLY A 82 -14.02 -2.05 8.53
CA GLY A 82 -13.70 -2.79 7.30
C GLY A 82 -12.34 -2.38 6.72
N LYS A 83 -12.08 -1.08 6.61
CA LYS A 83 -10.79 -0.52 6.17
C LYS A 83 -9.63 -1.00 7.02
N LEU A 84 -9.77 -1.01 8.33
CA LEU A 84 -8.73 -1.47 9.25
C LEU A 84 -8.40 -2.96 9.08
N TYR A 85 -9.34 -3.78 8.62
CA TYR A 85 -9.12 -5.19 8.37
C TYR A 85 -8.51 -5.52 6.99
N ILE A 86 -8.65 -4.64 5.97
CA ILE A 86 -8.16 -4.91 4.59
C ILE A 86 -6.72 -5.43 4.58
N PRO A 87 -5.73 -4.87 5.31
CA PRO A 87 -4.34 -5.28 5.16
C PRO A 87 -4.00 -6.64 5.77
N TYR A 88 -4.84 -7.22 6.62
CA TYR A 88 -4.45 -8.45 7.32
C TYR A 88 -5.54 -9.51 7.52
N GLN A 89 -6.83 -9.15 7.42
CA GLN A 89 -7.93 -10.09 7.64
C GLN A 89 -9.08 -9.84 6.65
N CYS A 90 -8.91 -10.39 5.45
CA CYS A 90 -9.82 -10.16 4.32
C CYS A 90 -11.28 -10.56 4.62
N ASP A 91 -11.52 -11.66 5.36
CA ASP A 91 -12.88 -12.11 5.68
C ASP A 91 -13.65 -11.10 6.53
N SER A 92 -12.98 -10.53 7.54
CA SER A 92 -13.57 -9.47 8.37
C SER A 92 -13.78 -8.18 7.58
N ALA A 93 -12.82 -7.80 6.73
CA ALA A 93 -12.97 -6.65 5.84
C ALA A 93 -14.18 -6.83 4.92
N LEU A 94 -14.28 -7.99 4.26
CA LEU A 94 -15.40 -8.36 3.40
C LEU A 94 -16.74 -8.26 4.13
N PHE A 95 -16.82 -8.80 5.35
CA PHE A 95 -18.03 -8.78 6.17
C PHE A 95 -18.51 -7.34 6.45
N TYR A 96 -17.64 -6.49 7.02
CA TYR A 96 -18.04 -5.13 7.39
C TYR A 96 -18.32 -4.24 6.18
N LEU A 97 -17.50 -4.31 5.14
CA LEU A 97 -17.71 -3.54 3.92
C LEU A 97 -19.00 -3.98 3.20
N SER A 98 -19.26 -5.29 3.09
CA SER A 98 -20.49 -5.77 2.46
C SER A 98 -21.75 -5.31 3.22
N GLN A 99 -21.72 -5.26 4.55
CA GLN A 99 -22.86 -4.72 5.31
C GLN A 99 -23.09 -3.23 4.99
N ALA A 100 -22.04 -2.44 4.92
CA ALA A 100 -22.16 -1.01 4.66
C ALA A 100 -22.58 -0.67 3.21
N THR A 101 -22.46 -1.60 2.24
CA THR A 101 -23.00 -1.39 0.88
C THR A 101 -24.52 -1.29 0.84
N HIS A 102 -25.21 -1.79 1.88
CA HIS A 102 -26.67 -1.72 2.03
C HIS A 102 -27.15 -0.48 2.79
N ALA A 103 -26.27 0.49 3.04
CA ALA A 103 -26.65 1.73 3.70
C ALA A 103 -27.74 2.48 2.94
N THR A 104 -28.66 3.08 3.68
CA THR A 104 -29.71 3.94 3.10
C THR A 104 -29.14 5.25 2.56
N GLU A 105 -28.03 5.69 3.11
CA GLU A 105 -27.26 6.85 2.66
C GLU A 105 -26.41 6.45 1.43
N GLU A 106 -26.81 6.91 0.26
CA GLU A 106 -26.20 6.52 -1.04
C GLU A 106 -24.68 6.74 -1.08
N ILE A 107 -24.19 7.86 -0.52
CA ILE A 107 -22.77 8.16 -0.50
C ILE A 107 -21.98 7.12 0.30
N ARG A 108 -22.52 6.64 1.44
CA ARG A 108 -21.87 5.61 2.26
C ARG A 108 -21.91 4.24 1.60
N ALA A 109 -23.02 3.90 0.96
CA ALA A 109 -23.12 2.67 0.18
C ALA A 109 -22.08 2.63 -0.94
N LYS A 110 -21.91 3.73 -1.68
CA LYS A 110 -20.91 3.86 -2.75
C LYS A 110 -19.47 3.89 -2.22
N GLU A 111 -19.21 4.60 -1.12
CA GLU A 111 -17.92 4.61 -0.45
C GLU A 111 -17.50 3.19 -0.04
N SER A 112 -18.42 2.45 0.59
CA SER A 112 -18.15 1.07 0.98
C SER A 112 -17.91 0.16 -0.23
N THR A 113 -18.68 0.35 -1.29
CA THR A 113 -18.50 -0.42 -2.54
C THR A 113 -17.12 -0.18 -3.15
N LEU A 114 -16.59 1.04 -3.11
CA LEU A 114 -15.23 1.34 -3.56
C LEU A 114 -14.17 0.58 -2.75
N TYR A 115 -14.26 0.55 -1.42
CA TYR A 115 -13.35 -0.24 -0.60
C TYR A 115 -13.51 -1.74 -0.83
N LEU A 116 -14.73 -2.21 -1.09
CA LEU A 116 -14.98 -3.60 -1.43
C LEU A 116 -14.33 -3.98 -2.77
N ILE A 117 -14.42 -3.14 -3.80
CA ILE A 117 -13.74 -3.32 -5.09
C ILE A 117 -12.21 -3.37 -4.87
N TYR A 118 -11.68 -2.45 -4.06
CA TYR A 118 -10.26 -2.44 -3.73
C TYR A 118 -9.81 -3.76 -3.08
N LEU A 119 -10.58 -4.24 -2.08
CA LEU A 119 -10.31 -5.52 -1.42
C LEU A 119 -10.37 -6.69 -2.41
N LEU A 120 -11.41 -6.76 -3.25
CA LEU A 120 -11.57 -7.82 -4.26
C LEU A 120 -10.39 -7.85 -5.23
N ALA A 121 -9.93 -6.67 -5.69
CA ALA A 121 -8.73 -6.56 -6.52
C ALA A 121 -7.50 -7.13 -5.81
N SER A 122 -7.28 -6.76 -4.54
CA SER A 122 -6.13 -7.20 -3.74
C SER A 122 -6.09 -8.71 -3.49
N ILE A 123 -7.24 -9.38 -3.53
CA ILE A 123 -7.34 -10.84 -3.32
C ILE A 123 -7.56 -11.63 -4.63
N GLY A 124 -7.53 -10.95 -5.79
CA GLY A 124 -7.55 -11.59 -7.10
C GLY A 124 -8.94 -11.82 -7.71
N TYR A 125 -10.01 -11.25 -7.12
CA TYR A 125 -11.38 -11.32 -7.63
C TYR A 125 -11.67 -10.15 -8.58
N TYR A 126 -10.91 -10.06 -9.66
CA TYR A 126 -10.97 -8.91 -10.59
C TYR A 126 -12.32 -8.79 -11.29
N ASN A 127 -12.93 -9.91 -11.72
CA ASN A 127 -14.20 -9.90 -12.43
C ASN A 127 -15.32 -9.32 -11.56
N GLU A 128 -15.39 -9.75 -10.30
CA GLU A 128 -16.34 -9.24 -9.32
C GLU A 128 -16.10 -7.75 -9.06
N GLY A 129 -14.84 -7.33 -8.96
CA GLY A 129 -14.46 -5.93 -8.86
C GLY A 129 -14.95 -5.11 -10.05
N PHE A 130 -14.78 -5.58 -11.30
CA PHE A 130 -15.27 -4.90 -12.51
C PHE A 130 -16.80 -4.87 -12.58
N ILE A 131 -17.48 -5.95 -12.19
CA ILE A 131 -18.96 -5.97 -12.13
C ILE A 131 -19.47 -4.90 -11.16
N LEU A 132 -18.90 -4.82 -9.95
CA LEU A 132 -19.29 -3.82 -8.96
C LEU A 132 -18.97 -2.40 -9.42
N SER A 133 -17.84 -2.16 -10.07
CA SER A 133 -17.47 -0.82 -10.54
C SER A 133 -18.47 -0.24 -11.54
N ASN A 134 -19.10 -1.10 -12.35
CA ASN A 134 -20.14 -0.70 -13.30
C ASN A 134 -21.45 -0.26 -12.62
N THR A 135 -21.66 -0.61 -11.34
CA THR A 135 -22.88 -0.23 -10.59
C THR A 135 -22.77 1.13 -9.89
N LEU A 136 -21.56 1.72 -9.86
CA LEU A 136 -21.29 2.93 -9.08
C LEU A 136 -21.83 4.24 -9.69
N GLN A 137 -22.17 4.25 -10.99
CA GLN A 137 -22.61 5.47 -11.65
C GLN A 137 -24.11 5.78 -11.40
N PRO A 138 -24.50 7.05 -11.23
CA PRO A 138 -23.65 8.24 -11.14
C PRO A 138 -22.87 8.29 -9.82
N LEU A 139 -21.66 8.86 -9.85
CA LEU A 139 -20.79 8.95 -8.68
C LEU A 139 -20.83 10.36 -8.08
N PRO A 140 -20.97 10.50 -6.73
CA PRO A 140 -20.84 11.78 -6.05
C PRO A 140 -19.43 12.38 -6.24
N PRO A 141 -19.30 13.72 -6.44
CA PRO A 141 -18.00 14.37 -6.64
C PRO A 141 -16.99 14.10 -5.51
N GLU A 142 -17.48 13.96 -4.28
CA GLU A 142 -16.67 13.70 -3.08
C GLU A 142 -15.94 12.35 -3.14
N LEU A 143 -16.45 11.40 -3.91
CA LEU A 143 -15.87 10.06 -4.07
C LEU A 143 -14.98 9.92 -5.32
N LEU A 144 -14.81 10.97 -6.12
CA LEU A 144 -14.07 10.89 -7.39
C LEU A 144 -12.61 10.45 -7.20
N SER A 145 -11.89 11.02 -6.24
CA SER A 145 -10.51 10.63 -5.96
C SER A 145 -10.41 9.16 -5.57
N GLN A 146 -11.28 8.72 -4.64
CA GLN A 146 -11.32 7.32 -4.22
C GLN A 146 -11.70 6.38 -5.38
N TYR A 147 -12.61 6.81 -6.26
CA TYR A 147 -12.99 6.04 -7.46
C TYR A 147 -11.79 5.86 -8.40
N TYR A 148 -11.08 6.94 -8.74
CA TYR A 148 -9.91 6.85 -9.61
C TYR A 148 -8.82 5.98 -9.00
N GLU A 149 -8.57 6.12 -7.72
CA GLU A 149 -7.60 5.29 -6.99
C GLU A 149 -7.99 3.81 -7.00
N THR A 150 -9.26 3.51 -6.71
CA THR A 150 -9.78 2.14 -6.70
C THR A 150 -9.70 1.49 -8.08
N LEU A 151 -10.04 2.22 -9.15
CA LEU A 151 -9.94 1.67 -10.51
C LEU A 151 -8.49 1.56 -11.00
N ALA A 152 -7.63 2.50 -10.64
CA ALA A 152 -6.20 2.37 -10.91
C ALA A 152 -5.61 1.12 -10.25
N HIS A 153 -6.01 0.83 -8.99
CA HIS A 153 -5.62 -0.38 -8.28
C HIS A 153 -6.18 -1.64 -8.95
N LEU A 154 -7.50 -1.69 -9.22
CA LEU A 154 -8.15 -2.84 -9.85
C LEU A 154 -7.51 -3.19 -11.21
N HIS A 155 -7.28 -2.20 -12.06
CA HIS A 155 -6.62 -2.42 -13.34
C HIS A 155 -5.13 -2.75 -13.18
N GLY A 156 -4.45 -2.18 -12.19
CA GLY A 156 -3.05 -2.49 -11.87
C GLY A 156 -2.88 -3.95 -11.44
N GLU A 157 -3.70 -4.44 -10.52
CA GLU A 157 -3.69 -5.83 -10.07
C GLU A 157 -4.04 -6.81 -11.21
N ALA A 158 -5.05 -6.46 -12.02
CA ALA A 158 -5.43 -7.25 -13.19
C ALA A 158 -4.32 -7.29 -14.26
N PHE A 159 -3.53 -6.23 -14.41
CA PHE A 159 -2.35 -6.20 -15.28
C PHE A 159 -1.24 -7.13 -14.77
N VAL A 160 -0.91 -7.05 -13.48
CA VAL A 160 0.23 -7.79 -12.90
C VAL A 160 -0.09 -9.28 -12.75
N TYR A 161 -1.27 -9.61 -12.22
CA TYR A 161 -1.61 -10.97 -11.81
C TYR A 161 -2.73 -11.62 -12.62
N GLY A 162 -3.38 -10.87 -13.51
CA GLY A 162 -4.42 -11.39 -14.39
C GLY A 162 -3.87 -12.47 -15.33
N LYS A 163 -4.70 -13.49 -15.58
CA LYS A 163 -4.32 -14.65 -16.41
C LYS A 163 -4.49 -14.42 -17.92
N MET A 164 -5.22 -13.37 -18.32
CA MET A 164 -5.53 -13.07 -19.70
C MET A 164 -4.46 -12.14 -20.30
N GLU A 165 -3.48 -12.72 -20.96
CA GLU A 165 -2.35 -11.97 -21.53
C GLU A 165 -2.81 -10.91 -22.55
N GLU A 166 -3.87 -11.21 -23.33
CA GLU A 166 -4.40 -10.28 -24.34
C GLU A 166 -4.97 -9.00 -23.70
N LEU A 167 -5.40 -9.04 -22.45
CA LEU A 167 -5.96 -7.88 -21.74
C LEU A 167 -4.91 -7.08 -20.96
N LYS A 168 -3.70 -7.58 -20.79
CA LYS A 168 -2.68 -6.90 -19.99
C LYS A 168 -2.39 -5.48 -20.46
N GLN A 169 -2.16 -5.27 -21.74
CA GLN A 169 -1.91 -3.94 -22.28
C GLN A 169 -3.10 -2.99 -22.11
N PHE A 170 -4.33 -3.53 -22.20
CA PHE A 170 -5.53 -2.75 -21.92
C PHE A 170 -5.55 -2.32 -20.44
N HIS A 171 -5.34 -3.26 -19.50
CA HIS A 171 -5.35 -2.96 -18.08
C HIS A 171 -4.24 -1.99 -17.70
N GLN A 172 -3.03 -2.14 -18.24
CA GLN A 172 -1.92 -1.21 -18.02
C GLN A 172 -2.29 0.22 -18.42
N ARG A 173 -2.87 0.40 -19.61
CA ARG A 173 -3.30 1.73 -20.10
C ARG A 173 -4.42 2.32 -19.25
N GLN A 174 -5.40 1.51 -18.84
CA GLN A 174 -6.47 1.97 -17.97
C GLN A 174 -5.96 2.38 -16.59
N ALA A 175 -5.08 1.58 -15.98
CA ALA A 175 -4.45 1.91 -14.71
C ALA A 175 -3.70 3.25 -14.78
N ALA A 176 -2.94 3.49 -15.85
CA ALA A 176 -2.25 4.77 -16.07
C ALA A 176 -3.24 5.94 -16.20
N ALA A 177 -4.28 5.79 -17.03
CA ALA A 177 -5.28 6.85 -17.22
C ALA A 177 -6.04 7.20 -15.94
N TYR A 178 -6.35 6.22 -15.09
CA TYR A 178 -6.97 6.48 -13.79
C TYR A 178 -6.00 7.13 -12.80
N LYS A 179 -4.71 6.78 -12.83
CA LYS A 179 -3.68 7.48 -12.04
C LYS A 179 -3.55 8.94 -12.45
N ASP A 180 -3.52 9.23 -13.75
CA ASP A 180 -3.49 10.61 -14.25
C ASP A 180 -4.71 11.41 -13.79
N SER A 181 -5.90 10.79 -13.88
CA SER A 181 -7.15 11.41 -13.41
C SER A 181 -7.14 11.67 -11.90
N LEU A 182 -6.60 10.74 -11.11
CA LEU A 182 -6.42 10.89 -9.68
C LEU A 182 -5.48 12.06 -9.37
N PHE A 183 -4.33 12.13 -10.05
CA PHE A 183 -3.35 13.19 -9.85
C PHE A 183 -3.94 14.57 -10.09
N ILE A 184 -4.65 14.73 -11.21
CA ILE A 184 -5.35 15.99 -11.53
C ILE A 184 -6.39 16.35 -10.47
N ALA A 185 -7.19 15.37 -10.02
CA ALA A 185 -8.21 15.60 -9.00
C ALA A 185 -7.61 16.00 -7.64
N LEU A 186 -6.48 15.41 -7.25
CA LEU A 186 -5.80 15.73 -6.00
C LEU A 186 -5.09 17.08 -6.03
N GLN A 187 -4.51 17.49 -7.17
CA GLN A 187 -3.89 18.79 -7.33
C GLN A 187 -4.86 19.97 -7.19
N GLN A 188 -6.15 19.73 -7.42
CA GLN A 188 -7.18 20.77 -7.29
C GLN A 188 -7.68 20.97 -5.85
N LYS A 189 -7.21 20.14 -4.91
CA LYS A 189 -7.63 20.18 -3.50
C LYS A 189 -6.59 20.90 -2.65
N GLU A 190 -7.06 21.66 -1.66
CA GLU A 190 -6.21 22.15 -0.56
C GLU A 190 -6.01 21.02 0.45
N LEU A 191 -4.92 20.30 0.31
CA LEU A 191 -4.59 19.14 1.14
C LEU A 191 -3.53 19.53 2.18
N ALA A 192 -3.83 19.27 3.45
CA ALA A 192 -2.91 19.51 4.56
C ALA A 192 -2.22 18.22 5.02
N PRO A 193 -0.96 18.29 5.46
CA PRO A 193 -0.29 17.15 6.08
C PRO A 193 -1.07 16.67 7.30
N THR A 194 -1.22 15.36 7.41
CA THR A 194 -1.87 14.72 8.55
C THR A 194 -1.00 13.60 9.05
N TYR A 195 -0.70 13.57 10.36
CA TYR A 195 0.09 12.51 10.95
C TYR A 195 -0.58 11.15 10.78
N ILE A 196 0.16 10.19 10.25
CA ILE A 196 -0.29 8.81 10.04
C ILE A 196 0.20 7.96 11.20
N SER A 197 -0.75 7.50 12.00
CA SER A 197 -0.45 6.62 13.13
C SER A 197 -0.07 5.21 12.67
N ARG A 198 0.61 4.47 13.55
CA ARG A 198 1.06 3.09 13.29
C ARG A 198 -0.07 2.14 12.86
N TYR A 199 -1.30 2.39 13.31
CA TYR A 199 -2.46 1.54 13.01
C TYR A 199 -3.41 2.12 11.97
N GLY A 200 -3.15 3.34 11.49
CA GLY A 200 -3.92 3.95 10.42
C GLY A 200 -3.91 3.06 9.18
N TRP A 201 -5.09 2.79 8.64
CA TRP A 201 -5.20 2.26 7.30
C TRP A 201 -5.27 3.42 6.35
N LYS A 202 -4.39 3.35 5.40
CA LYS A 202 -4.37 4.14 4.19
C LYS A 202 -4.47 5.65 4.38
N GLU A 203 -3.54 6.14 3.88
CA GLU A 203 -3.17 7.40 3.31
C GLU A 203 -4.38 8.31 3.21
N ASN A 204 -4.19 9.47 3.66
CA ASN A 204 -5.03 10.57 3.28
C ASN A 204 -4.66 10.99 1.85
N GLU A 205 -5.51 11.75 1.20
CA GLU A 205 -5.29 12.23 -0.16
C GLU A 205 -3.98 13.04 -0.31
N TRP A 206 -3.50 13.67 0.77
CA TRP A 206 -2.22 14.36 0.80
C TRP A 206 -1.04 13.41 0.57
N LEU A 207 -1.01 12.26 1.25
CA LEU A 207 0.03 11.25 1.04
C LEU A 207 0.02 10.70 -0.38
N GLU A 208 -1.16 10.41 -0.92
CA GLU A 208 -1.26 9.89 -2.28
C GLU A 208 -0.77 10.93 -3.29
N LEU A 209 -1.13 12.22 -3.09
CA LEU A 209 -0.59 13.30 -3.91
C LEU A 209 0.95 13.38 -3.81
N LYS A 210 1.51 13.32 -2.60
CA LYS A 210 2.97 13.37 -2.39
C LYS A 210 3.69 12.20 -3.04
N LYS A 211 3.13 11.00 -2.95
CA LYS A 211 3.66 9.81 -3.61
C LYS A 211 3.69 9.97 -5.13
N MET A 212 2.62 10.47 -5.72
CA MET A 212 2.56 10.74 -7.16
C MET A 212 3.53 11.84 -7.58
N GLN A 213 3.67 12.92 -6.79
CA GLN A 213 4.64 13.99 -7.04
C GLN A 213 6.07 13.46 -6.96
N LEU A 214 6.39 12.59 -5.98
CA LEU A 214 7.70 11.98 -5.84
C LEU A 214 8.05 11.13 -7.06
N ILE A 215 7.14 10.25 -7.48
CA ILE A 215 7.34 9.39 -8.66
C ILE A 215 7.56 10.27 -9.90
N HIS A 216 6.75 11.30 -10.09
CA HIS A 216 6.87 12.21 -11.23
C HIS A 216 8.20 12.98 -11.25
N ALA A 217 8.63 13.52 -10.10
CA ALA A 217 9.92 14.19 -9.98
C ALA A 217 11.08 13.23 -10.32
N ARG A 218 11.02 11.98 -9.83
CA ARG A 218 11.99 10.94 -10.14
C ARG A 218 12.05 10.60 -11.64
N GLU A 219 10.88 10.46 -12.29
CA GLU A 219 10.79 10.21 -13.74
C GLU A 219 11.36 11.37 -14.57
N GLN A 220 11.26 12.60 -14.09
CA GLN A 220 11.87 13.79 -14.68
C GLN A 220 13.34 13.96 -14.32
N GLN A 221 13.92 13.06 -13.52
CA GLN A 221 15.28 13.13 -12.99
C GLN A 221 15.52 14.35 -12.09
N ASP A 222 14.46 14.94 -11.55
CA ASP A 222 14.55 15.97 -10.50
C ASP A 222 14.66 15.29 -9.12
N TYR A 223 15.86 14.75 -8.89
CA TYR A 223 16.14 13.98 -7.69
C TYR A 223 16.12 14.83 -6.41
N GLU A 224 16.51 16.11 -6.49
CA GLU A 224 16.46 17.02 -5.35
C GLU A 224 15.01 17.24 -4.89
N GLN A 225 14.10 17.47 -5.81
CA GLN A 225 12.68 17.60 -5.51
C GLN A 225 12.11 16.28 -4.97
N ALA A 226 12.46 15.15 -5.58
CA ALA A 226 11.99 13.84 -5.14
C ALA A 226 12.42 13.52 -3.69
N ILE A 227 13.69 13.78 -3.33
CA ILE A 227 14.21 13.62 -1.96
C ILE A 227 13.51 14.59 -0.99
N SER A 228 13.30 15.84 -1.39
CA SER A 228 12.61 16.84 -0.56
C SER A 228 11.19 16.40 -0.23
N ILE A 229 10.43 15.87 -1.20
CA ILE A 229 9.09 15.34 -1.00
C ILE A 229 9.10 14.13 -0.06
N SER A 230 10.05 13.22 -0.23
CA SER A 230 10.17 12.05 0.63
C SER A 230 10.45 12.45 2.08
N ASN A 231 11.39 13.33 2.32
CA ASN A 231 11.73 13.82 3.65
C ASN A 231 10.54 14.53 4.30
N GLU A 232 9.82 15.39 3.57
CA GLU A 232 8.60 16.03 4.06
C GLU A 232 7.58 15.00 4.54
N VAL A 233 7.34 13.94 3.77
CA VAL A 233 6.36 12.90 4.15
C VAL A 233 6.82 12.12 5.38
N LEU A 234 8.10 11.77 5.46
CA LEU A 234 8.64 10.98 6.57
C LEU A 234 8.56 11.70 7.93
N GLU A 235 8.38 13.03 7.95
CA GLU A 235 8.11 13.79 9.18
C GLU A 235 6.68 13.53 9.73
N TYR A 236 5.73 13.15 8.88
CA TYR A 236 4.32 12.92 9.24
C TYR A 236 3.93 11.46 9.33
N VAL A 237 4.84 10.55 9.08
CA VAL A 237 4.59 9.10 9.08
C VAL A 237 5.36 8.42 10.20
N ALA A 238 4.66 7.65 11.02
CA ALA A 238 5.31 6.90 12.09
C ALA A 238 6.33 5.90 11.51
N PRO A 239 7.53 5.80 12.10
CA PRO A 239 8.51 4.76 11.75
C PRO A 239 7.89 3.35 11.90
N ASN A 240 8.43 2.38 11.18
CA ASN A 240 7.96 0.98 11.18
C ASN A 240 6.50 0.81 10.70
N THR A 241 6.02 1.72 9.86
CA THR A 241 4.74 1.58 9.17
C THR A 241 4.96 1.21 7.70
N HIS A 242 3.93 0.62 7.09
CA HIS A 242 3.96 0.31 5.65
C HIS A 242 4.21 1.57 4.80
N THR A 243 3.56 2.69 5.15
CA THR A 243 3.74 3.97 4.45
C THR A 243 5.18 4.48 4.59
N TYR A 244 5.78 4.39 5.79
CA TYR A 244 7.19 4.72 5.98
C TYR A 244 8.10 3.88 5.07
N ALA A 245 7.87 2.57 5.04
CA ALA A 245 8.65 1.65 4.21
C ALA A 245 8.55 1.99 2.71
N ILE A 246 7.36 2.38 2.21
CA ILE A 246 7.18 2.79 0.81
C ILE A 246 8.06 4.01 0.50
N PHE A 247 7.98 5.08 1.29
CA PHE A 247 8.74 6.30 1.01
C PHE A 247 10.25 6.11 1.21
N ALA A 248 10.65 5.32 2.20
CA ALA A 248 12.06 4.93 2.37
C ALA A 248 12.58 4.11 1.19
N TYR A 249 11.77 3.20 0.66
CA TYR A 249 12.12 2.41 -0.54
C TYR A 249 12.23 3.30 -1.79
N GLU A 250 11.28 4.20 -2.03
CA GLU A 250 11.36 5.14 -3.15
C GLU A 250 12.60 6.03 -3.04
N THR A 251 12.95 6.49 -1.83
CA THR A 251 14.20 7.24 -1.59
C THR A 251 15.43 6.39 -1.91
N THR A 252 15.41 5.11 -1.55
CA THR A 252 16.46 4.15 -1.92
C THR A 252 16.62 4.08 -3.43
N CYS A 253 15.51 3.98 -4.17
CA CYS A 253 15.53 3.94 -5.63
C CYS A 253 16.10 5.23 -6.25
N ILE A 254 15.79 6.40 -5.66
CA ILE A 254 16.33 7.69 -6.11
C ILE A 254 17.86 7.71 -5.97
N TYR A 255 18.40 7.33 -4.81
CA TYR A 255 19.86 7.30 -4.61
C TYR A 255 20.55 6.26 -5.50
N ASN A 256 19.88 5.15 -5.81
CA ASN A 256 20.38 4.20 -6.80
C ASN A 256 20.44 4.82 -8.21
N ASP A 257 19.42 5.56 -8.61
CA ASP A 257 19.38 6.25 -9.91
C ASP A 257 20.46 7.36 -10.01
N MET A 258 20.78 8.01 -8.87
CA MET A 258 21.88 8.98 -8.75
C MET A 258 23.26 8.32 -8.65
N GLN A 259 23.34 7.00 -8.54
CA GLN A 259 24.57 6.22 -8.30
C GLN A 259 25.28 6.55 -6.97
N GLU A 260 24.55 7.02 -5.98
CA GLU A 260 25.01 7.35 -4.63
C GLU A 260 24.94 6.10 -3.73
N SER A 261 26.00 5.28 -3.80
CA SER A 261 25.99 3.92 -3.23
C SER A 261 25.88 3.87 -1.71
N ILE A 262 26.38 4.87 -0.98
CA ILE A 262 26.35 4.89 0.48
C ILE A 262 24.93 5.24 0.96
N GLU A 263 24.36 6.30 0.43
CA GLU A 263 23.01 6.77 0.71
C GLU A 263 21.98 5.70 0.34
N TYR A 264 22.16 5.02 -0.80
CA TYR A 264 21.37 3.87 -1.20
C TYR A 264 21.32 2.80 -0.11
N LEU A 265 22.47 2.38 0.43
CA LEU A 265 22.54 1.34 1.46
C LEU A 265 21.88 1.79 2.77
N VAL A 266 22.08 3.05 3.18
CA VAL A 266 21.46 3.60 4.40
C VAL A 266 19.94 3.57 4.29
N TRP A 267 19.38 3.98 3.16
CA TRP A 267 17.94 4.00 2.96
C TRP A 267 17.34 2.61 2.72
N LEU A 268 18.09 1.71 2.10
CA LEU A 268 17.68 0.30 1.98
C LEU A 268 17.45 -0.34 3.36
N LEU A 269 18.37 -0.08 4.32
CA LEU A 269 18.23 -0.56 5.69
C LEU A 269 17.04 0.07 6.43
N ARG A 270 16.68 1.30 6.13
CA ARG A 270 15.50 1.97 6.73
C ARG A 270 14.16 1.47 6.17
N SER A 271 14.16 0.95 4.93
CA SER A 271 12.95 0.45 4.27
C SER A 271 12.61 -1.00 4.62
N SER A 272 13.57 -1.74 5.12
CA SER A 272 13.38 -3.13 5.60
C SER A 272 12.84 -3.18 7.00
#